data_8350ca5d9d273ff5f267333d88c8ed70
#
_entry.id   8350ca5d9d273ff5f267333d88c8ed70
#
_cell.length_a   1.000
_cell.length_b   1.000
_cell.length_c   1.000
_cell.angle_alpha   90.00
_cell.angle_beta   90.00
_cell.angle_gamma   90.00
#
_symmetry.space_group_name_H-M   'P 1'
#
loop_
_entity.id
_entity.type
_entity.pdbx_description
1 polymer ?
#
loop_
_entity_poly.entity_id
_entity_poly.type
_entity_poly.pdbx_seq_one_letter_code
_entity_poly.pdbx_strand_id
1 'polypeptide(L)'
;LNANMEMIKALQSIQTAFSQSSLSTATGVIGKNVENGSTRSDGSLKPFTIKSIENIDGEIQVVAREWLYLHNGISLKDGDEVKAAEYDEVGNLYNEKGEKTGQTIVLESLGKPLVKDGKLVVKDADGNEVADHKYVASGKSNVVVSSETTTFPFSSITKIF
;
A
#
# COMPACT_ATOMS: atom_id res chain seq x y z
N LEU A 1 -26.52 0.10 -2.82
CA LEU A 1 -26.73 1.43 -2.22
C LEU A 1 -26.90 1.34 -0.71
N ASN A 2 -27.76 0.46 -0.22
CA ASN A 2 -27.98 0.29 1.22
C ASN A 2 -26.71 -0.20 1.95
N ALA A 3 -25.96 -1.12 1.33
CA ALA A 3 -24.70 -1.61 1.89
C ALA A 3 -23.65 -0.50 2.03
N ASN A 4 -23.59 0.43 1.07
CA ASN A 4 -22.68 1.57 1.16
C ASN A 4 -23.08 2.53 2.27
N MET A 5 -24.36 2.78 2.46
CA MET A 5 -24.86 3.64 3.54
C MET A 5 -24.61 3.01 4.91
N GLU A 6 -24.82 1.70 5.04
CA GLU A 6 -24.53 0.98 6.27
C GLU A 6 -23.04 1.02 6.61
N MET A 7 -22.18 0.90 5.59
CA MET A 7 -20.74 1.00 5.76
C MET A 7 -20.33 2.40 6.21
N ILE A 8 -20.91 3.45 5.62
CA ILE A 8 -20.63 4.84 6.04
C ILE A 8 -21.05 5.05 7.49
N LYS A 9 -22.22 4.55 7.90
CA LYS A 9 -22.66 4.63 9.29
C LYS A 9 -21.73 3.89 10.24
N ALA A 10 -21.25 2.72 9.84
CA ALA A 10 -20.28 1.95 10.61
C ALA A 10 -18.96 2.71 10.76
N LEU A 11 -18.48 3.35 9.68
CA LEU A 11 -17.28 4.17 9.72
C LEU A 11 -17.44 5.38 10.64
N GLN A 12 -18.59 6.04 10.60
CA GLN A 12 -18.89 7.16 11.50
C GLN A 12 -18.92 6.72 12.97
N SER A 13 -19.49 5.55 13.25
CA SER A 13 -19.51 4.99 14.61
C SER A 13 -18.11 4.67 15.10
N ILE A 14 -17.27 4.10 14.23
CA ILE A 14 -15.87 3.80 14.55
C ILE A 14 -15.12 5.10 14.81
N GLN A 15 -15.32 6.12 14.02
CA GLN A 15 -14.68 7.42 14.22
C GLN A 15 -15.06 8.04 15.55
N THR A 16 -16.34 7.97 15.93
CA THR A 16 -16.82 8.46 17.23
C THR A 16 -16.13 7.70 18.35
N ALA A 17 -16.03 6.37 18.24
CA ALA A 17 -15.33 5.55 19.21
C ALA A 17 -13.85 5.93 19.32
N PHE A 18 -13.20 6.18 18.19
CA PHE A 18 -11.78 6.58 18.15
C PHE A 18 -11.56 7.95 18.79
N SER A 19 -12.49 8.88 18.64
CA SER A 19 -12.41 10.19 19.29
C SER A 19 -12.49 10.10 20.80
N GLN A 20 -13.11 9.03 21.32
CA GLN A 20 -13.32 8.81 22.76
C GLN A 20 -12.32 7.84 23.37
N SER A 21 -11.66 7.02 22.55
CA SER A 21 -10.73 5.99 23.01
C SER A 21 -9.31 6.27 22.56
N SER A 22 -8.35 5.49 23.07
CA SER A 22 -6.96 5.64 22.70
C SER A 22 -6.71 5.17 21.26
N LEU A 23 -5.65 5.68 20.64
CA LEU A 23 -5.25 5.26 19.30
C LEU A 23 -4.95 3.76 19.18
N SER A 24 -4.66 3.09 20.30
CA SER A 24 -4.39 1.66 20.28
C SER A 24 -5.58 0.83 19.78
N THR A 25 -6.80 1.31 19.91
CA THR A 25 -7.99 0.64 19.39
C THR A 25 -8.16 0.81 17.88
N ALA A 26 -7.50 1.79 17.29
CA ALA A 26 -7.58 2.07 15.86
C ALA A 26 -6.66 1.18 15.00
N THR A 27 -5.78 0.39 15.63
CA THR A 27 -4.79 -0.40 14.91
C THR A 27 -5.37 -1.47 13.99
N GLY A 28 -6.62 -1.88 14.24
CA GLY A 28 -7.30 -2.88 13.41
C GLY A 28 -7.55 -2.46 11.95
N VAL A 29 -7.50 -1.16 11.65
CA VAL A 29 -7.67 -0.67 10.26
C VAL A 29 -6.36 -0.47 9.54
N ILE A 30 -5.22 -0.54 10.22
CA ILE A 30 -3.90 -0.44 9.60
C ILE A 30 -3.70 -1.64 8.67
N GLY A 31 -3.25 -1.37 7.44
CA GLY A 31 -3.09 -2.38 6.41
C GLY A 31 -4.34 -2.63 5.58
N LYS A 32 -5.49 -2.04 5.95
CA LYS A 32 -6.71 -2.15 5.16
C LYS A 32 -6.68 -1.21 3.96
N ASN A 33 -7.46 -1.56 2.95
CA ASN A 33 -7.59 -0.79 1.73
C ASN A 33 -8.87 0.04 1.78
N VAL A 34 -8.78 1.29 1.37
CA VAL A 34 -9.90 2.23 1.48
C VAL A 34 -10.00 3.11 0.24
N GLU A 35 -11.18 3.68 0.06
CA GLU A 35 -11.46 4.80 -0.83
C GLU A 35 -12.02 5.95 -0.01
N ASN A 36 -11.72 7.18 -0.40
CA ASN A 36 -12.18 8.39 0.30
C ASN A 36 -12.95 9.34 -0.62
N GLY A 37 -13.39 8.88 -1.78
CA GLY A 37 -14.08 9.69 -2.76
C GLY A 37 -13.17 10.43 -3.74
N SER A 38 -11.86 10.45 -3.50
CA SER A 38 -10.91 11.05 -4.43
C SER A 38 -10.84 10.25 -5.73
N THR A 39 -10.66 10.97 -6.84
CA THR A 39 -10.63 10.36 -8.17
C THR A 39 -9.33 10.65 -8.89
N ARG A 40 -8.97 9.74 -9.78
CA ARG A 40 -7.86 9.92 -10.73
C ARG A 40 -8.31 10.85 -11.87
N SER A 41 -7.36 11.25 -12.70
CA SER A 41 -7.64 12.12 -13.87
C SER A 41 -8.63 11.48 -14.86
N ASP A 42 -8.72 10.16 -14.90
CA ASP A 42 -9.67 9.42 -15.74
C ASP A 42 -11.07 9.27 -15.12
N GLY A 43 -11.28 9.80 -13.91
CA GLY A 43 -12.54 9.70 -13.18
C GLY A 43 -12.70 8.47 -12.31
N SER A 44 -11.77 7.51 -12.36
CA SER A 44 -11.83 6.35 -11.48
C SER A 44 -11.47 6.72 -10.05
N LEU A 45 -12.04 5.99 -9.08
CA LEU A 45 -11.74 6.20 -7.66
C LEU A 45 -10.31 5.77 -7.35
N LYS A 46 -9.66 6.54 -6.48
CA LYS A 46 -8.32 6.22 -5.98
C LYS A 46 -8.43 5.27 -4.80
N PRO A 47 -7.88 4.06 -4.89
CA PRO A 47 -7.70 3.22 -3.71
C PRO A 47 -6.45 3.66 -2.94
N PHE A 48 -6.49 3.43 -1.62
CA PHE A 48 -5.36 3.67 -0.72
C PHE A 48 -5.19 2.48 0.20
N THR A 49 -3.96 2.23 0.63
CA THR A 49 -3.69 1.30 1.73
C THR A 49 -3.30 2.10 2.97
N ILE A 50 -3.98 1.86 4.07
CA ILE A 50 -3.75 2.57 5.33
C ILE A 50 -2.43 2.10 5.93
N LYS A 51 -1.54 3.05 6.19
CA LYS A 51 -0.24 2.83 6.77
C LYS A 51 -0.22 3.08 8.26
N SER A 52 -0.85 4.16 8.68
CA SER A 52 -0.95 4.52 10.10
C SER A 52 -2.19 5.37 10.35
N ILE A 53 -2.53 5.50 11.62
CA ILE A 53 -3.62 6.33 12.11
C ILE A 53 -3.01 7.31 13.11
N GLU A 54 -3.37 8.58 13.00
CA GLU A 54 -2.87 9.62 13.88
C GLU A 54 -4.04 10.42 14.45
N ASN A 55 -3.89 10.90 15.69
CA ASN A 55 -4.80 11.87 16.26
C ASN A 55 -4.13 13.24 16.19
N ILE A 56 -4.66 14.13 15.35
CA ILE A 56 -4.14 15.49 15.17
C ILE A 56 -5.22 16.45 15.64
N ASP A 57 -4.95 17.16 16.74
CA ASP A 57 -5.87 18.14 17.35
C ASP A 57 -7.27 17.55 17.65
N GLY A 58 -7.32 16.31 18.12
CA GLY A 58 -8.56 15.62 18.46
C GLY A 58 -9.27 14.96 17.28
N GLU A 59 -8.76 15.10 16.07
CA GLU A 59 -9.32 14.48 14.87
C GLU A 59 -8.48 13.27 14.45
N ILE A 60 -9.17 12.17 14.14
CA ILE A 60 -8.51 10.97 13.65
C ILE A 60 -8.19 11.14 12.17
N GLN A 61 -6.90 11.09 11.85
CA GLN A 61 -6.37 11.18 10.50
C GLN A 61 -5.79 9.85 10.05
N VAL A 62 -5.99 9.54 8.79
CA VAL A 62 -5.45 8.34 8.15
C VAL A 62 -4.24 8.75 7.31
N VAL A 63 -3.13 8.05 7.51
CA VAL A 63 -1.94 8.17 6.66
C VAL A 63 -1.90 6.94 5.77
N ALA A 64 -1.97 7.14 4.47
CA ALA A 64 -2.14 6.05 3.51
C ALA A 64 -1.27 6.27 2.27
N ARG A 65 -1.10 5.21 1.49
CA ARG A 65 -0.43 5.24 0.20
C ARG A 65 -1.43 4.98 -0.90
N GLU A 66 -1.41 5.83 -1.94
CA GLU A 66 -2.26 5.68 -3.11
C GLU A 66 -1.81 4.48 -3.95
N TRP A 67 -2.78 3.74 -4.47
CA TRP A 67 -2.56 2.75 -5.51
C TRP A 67 -2.43 3.45 -6.86
N LEU A 68 -1.28 3.30 -7.51
CA LEU A 68 -1.01 3.98 -8.77
C LEU A 68 -1.49 3.16 -9.97
N TYR A 69 -1.10 1.89 -10.03
CA TYR A 69 -1.46 0.99 -11.12
C TYR A 69 -1.16 -0.46 -10.74
N LEU A 70 -1.68 -1.38 -11.54
CA LEU A 70 -1.41 -2.81 -11.41
C LEU A 70 -0.38 -3.26 -12.44
N HIS A 71 0.55 -4.11 -12.02
CA HIS A 71 1.57 -4.70 -12.89
C HIS A 71 1.67 -6.20 -12.67
N ASN A 72 2.40 -6.85 -13.58
CA ASN A 72 2.83 -8.22 -13.33
C ASN A 72 3.62 -8.23 -12.03
N GLY A 73 3.17 -9.05 -11.10
CA GLY A 73 3.66 -9.03 -9.75
C GLY A 73 5.04 -9.61 -9.59
N ILE A 74 5.62 -9.26 -8.46
CA ILE A 74 6.83 -9.90 -7.98
C ILE A 74 6.48 -10.65 -6.70
N SER A 75 7.25 -11.67 -6.39
CA SER A 75 7.11 -12.44 -5.16
C SER A 75 8.47 -12.61 -4.52
N LEU A 76 8.46 -12.80 -3.21
CA LEU A 76 9.64 -13.21 -2.47
C LEU A 76 9.55 -14.71 -2.27
N LYS A 77 10.51 -15.44 -2.81
CA LYS A 77 10.56 -16.90 -2.71
C LYS A 77 11.64 -17.30 -1.72
N ASP A 78 11.21 -17.87 -0.60
CA ASP A 78 12.10 -18.38 0.45
C ASP A 78 11.89 -19.89 0.60
N GLY A 79 12.75 -20.66 -0.06
CA GLY A 79 12.56 -22.11 -0.14
C GLY A 79 11.30 -22.46 -0.92
N ASP A 80 10.40 -23.21 -0.31
CA ASP A 80 9.11 -23.56 -0.89
C ASP A 80 8.02 -22.50 -0.61
N GLU A 81 8.31 -21.53 0.25
CA GLU A 81 7.37 -20.49 0.62
C GLU A 81 7.46 -19.33 -0.36
N VAL A 82 6.30 -18.92 -0.88
CA VAL A 82 6.17 -17.78 -1.81
C VAL A 82 5.29 -16.75 -1.16
N LYS A 83 5.84 -15.55 -0.95
CA LYS A 83 5.12 -14.42 -0.35
C LYS A 83 4.98 -13.31 -1.37
N ALA A 84 3.86 -12.60 -1.32
CA ALA A 84 3.68 -11.38 -2.12
C ALA A 84 4.70 -10.33 -1.69
N ALA A 85 5.28 -9.62 -2.65
CA ALA A 85 6.17 -8.51 -2.39
C ALA A 85 5.55 -7.22 -2.94
N GLU A 86 5.81 -6.11 -2.27
CA GLU A 86 5.33 -4.80 -2.68
C GLU A 86 6.48 -3.89 -3.06
N TYR A 87 6.25 -3.06 -4.05
CA TYR A 87 7.17 -2.01 -4.44
C TYR A 87 6.38 -0.76 -4.86
N ASP A 88 7.02 0.39 -4.77
CA ASP A 88 6.42 1.67 -5.19
C ASP A 88 6.90 2.09 -6.59
N GLU A 89 6.45 3.26 -7.06
CA GLU A 89 6.74 3.76 -8.41
C GLU A 89 8.22 4.06 -8.67
N VAL A 90 9.02 4.20 -7.62
CA VAL A 90 10.48 4.38 -7.74
C VAL A 90 11.24 3.09 -7.48
N GLY A 91 10.55 2.00 -7.18
CA GLY A 91 11.16 0.69 -7.01
C GLY A 91 11.55 0.33 -5.59
N ASN A 92 11.20 1.13 -4.58
CA ASN A 92 11.47 0.75 -3.19
C ASN A 92 10.69 -0.53 -2.84
N LEU A 93 11.39 -1.51 -2.29
CA LEU A 93 10.79 -2.77 -1.84
C LEU A 93 10.37 -2.67 -0.37
N TYR A 94 9.19 -3.19 -0.08
CA TYR A 94 8.59 -3.17 1.26
C TYR A 94 8.50 -4.59 1.82
N ASN A 95 8.62 -4.69 3.16
CA ASN A 95 8.41 -5.95 3.87
C ASN A 95 6.91 -6.16 4.16
N GLU A 96 6.59 -7.26 4.83
CA GLU A 96 5.20 -7.62 5.19
C GLU A 96 4.54 -6.58 6.10
N LYS A 97 5.33 -5.81 6.84
CA LYS A 97 4.84 -4.75 7.74
C LYS A 97 4.66 -3.41 7.03
N GLY A 98 4.93 -3.36 5.72
CA GLY A 98 4.84 -2.12 4.95
C GLY A 98 6.00 -1.17 5.17
N GLU A 99 7.11 -1.64 5.72
CA GLU A 99 8.32 -0.85 5.93
C GLU A 99 9.28 -1.04 4.76
N LYS A 100 10.03 0.02 4.42
CA LYS A 100 11.06 -0.08 3.38
C LYS A 100 12.17 -1.03 3.82
N THR A 101 12.58 -1.92 2.91
CA THR A 101 13.66 -2.87 3.18
C THR A 101 15.05 -2.26 3.00
N GLY A 102 15.15 -1.09 2.38
CA GLY A 102 16.43 -0.51 1.94
C GLY A 102 16.88 -1.02 0.57
N GLN A 103 16.22 -2.03 0.02
CA GLN A 103 16.50 -2.51 -1.33
C GLN A 103 15.52 -1.90 -2.32
N THR A 104 15.95 -1.82 -3.57
CA THR A 104 15.12 -1.33 -4.68
C THR A 104 15.11 -2.33 -5.80
N ILE A 105 13.97 -2.41 -6.51
CA ILE A 105 13.88 -3.16 -7.76
C ILE A 105 14.00 -2.17 -8.92
N VAL A 106 14.73 -2.52 -9.95
CA VAL A 106 14.86 -1.68 -11.14
C VAL A 106 13.61 -1.83 -12.00
N LEU A 107 13.02 -0.71 -12.38
CA LEU A 107 11.79 -0.66 -13.17
C LEU A 107 12.04 -0.13 -14.55
N GLU A 108 11.30 -0.68 -15.50
CA GLU A 108 11.15 -0.14 -16.85
C GLU A 108 10.04 0.93 -16.86
N SER A 109 9.71 1.41 -18.06
CA SER A 109 8.59 2.33 -18.23
C SER A 109 7.29 1.75 -17.68
N LEU A 110 6.41 2.61 -17.16
CA LEU A 110 5.13 2.26 -16.55
C LEU A 110 5.27 1.38 -15.29
N GLY A 111 6.44 1.42 -14.64
CA GLY A 111 6.66 0.73 -13.38
C GLY A 111 6.75 -0.80 -13.47
N LYS A 112 6.95 -1.32 -14.67
CA LYS A 112 7.14 -2.77 -14.87
C LYS A 112 8.53 -3.17 -14.40
N PRO A 113 8.69 -4.26 -13.62
CA PRO A 113 10.02 -4.70 -13.21
C PRO A 113 10.89 -5.11 -14.39
N LEU A 114 12.15 -4.66 -14.37
CA LEU A 114 13.15 -5.04 -15.36
C LEU A 114 13.59 -6.48 -15.13
N VAL A 115 13.57 -7.28 -16.20
CA VAL A 115 14.09 -8.64 -16.19
C VAL A 115 15.33 -8.67 -17.06
N LYS A 116 16.46 -9.09 -16.49
CA LYS A 116 17.74 -9.23 -17.17
C LYS A 116 18.24 -10.65 -16.97
N ASP A 117 18.52 -11.34 -18.06
CA ASP A 117 18.95 -12.75 -18.05
C ASP A 117 17.99 -13.66 -17.25
N GLY A 118 16.68 -13.42 -17.38
CA GLY A 118 15.64 -14.19 -16.69
C GLY A 118 15.47 -13.86 -15.21
N LYS A 119 16.16 -12.86 -14.69
CA LYS A 119 16.11 -12.46 -13.28
C LYS A 119 15.72 -11.02 -13.11
N LEU A 120 15.01 -10.74 -12.03
CA LEU A 120 14.76 -9.36 -11.58
C LEU A 120 16.06 -8.72 -11.13
N VAL A 121 16.17 -7.42 -11.33
CA VAL A 121 17.35 -6.64 -10.92
C VAL A 121 17.02 -5.92 -9.62
N VAL A 122 17.70 -6.29 -8.55
CA VAL A 122 17.54 -5.71 -7.22
C VAL A 122 18.85 -5.04 -6.83
N LYS A 123 18.76 -3.84 -6.25
CA LYS A 123 19.90 -3.08 -5.76
C LYS A 123 19.80 -2.86 -4.25
N ASP A 124 20.94 -2.77 -3.60
CA ASP A 124 21.02 -2.39 -2.19
C ASP A 124 20.97 -0.87 -2.00
N ALA A 125 21.08 -0.42 -0.76
CA ALA A 125 21.04 1.02 -0.43
C ALA A 125 22.19 1.81 -1.05
N ASP A 126 23.31 1.17 -1.36
CA ASP A 126 24.47 1.79 -1.99
C ASP A 126 24.41 1.77 -3.53
N GLY A 127 23.34 1.22 -4.09
CA GLY A 127 23.14 1.12 -5.53
C GLY A 127 23.83 -0.07 -6.20
N ASN A 128 24.37 -1.00 -5.42
CA ASN A 128 25.02 -2.21 -5.95
C ASN A 128 23.97 -3.29 -6.19
N GLU A 129 24.15 -4.05 -7.29
CA GLU A 129 23.27 -5.17 -7.58
C GLU A 129 23.43 -6.29 -6.55
N VAL A 130 22.29 -6.83 -6.11
CA VAL A 130 22.23 -7.97 -5.20
C VAL A 130 21.95 -9.21 -6.02
N ALA A 131 22.94 -10.05 -6.21
CA ALA A 131 22.83 -11.24 -7.09
C ALA A 131 22.03 -12.36 -6.46
N ASP A 132 22.06 -12.48 -5.15
CA ASP A 132 21.45 -13.57 -4.38
C ASP A 132 20.09 -13.23 -3.77
N HIS A 133 19.43 -12.18 -4.29
CA HIS A 133 18.10 -11.82 -3.84
C HIS A 133 17.10 -12.95 -4.16
N LYS A 134 16.03 -13.00 -3.36
CA LYS A 134 14.99 -14.05 -3.48
C LYS A 134 13.73 -13.56 -4.19
N TYR A 135 13.77 -12.40 -4.83
CA TYR A 135 12.63 -11.87 -5.57
C TYR A 135 12.53 -12.52 -6.94
N VAL A 136 11.33 -12.93 -7.30
CA VAL A 136 11.04 -13.58 -8.58
C VAL A 136 9.80 -12.93 -9.21
N ALA A 137 9.74 -12.96 -10.54
CA ALA A 137 8.52 -12.55 -11.24
C ALA A 137 7.45 -13.63 -11.03
N SER A 138 6.31 -13.23 -10.48
CA SER A 138 5.25 -14.17 -10.13
C SER A 138 4.21 -14.38 -11.23
N GLY A 139 4.20 -13.52 -12.23
CA GLY A 139 3.16 -13.54 -13.27
C GLY A 139 1.80 -13.03 -12.80
N LYS A 140 1.66 -12.71 -11.51
CA LYS A 140 0.43 -12.14 -10.94
C LYS A 140 0.53 -10.62 -10.93
N SER A 141 -0.62 -9.95 -11.00
CA SER A 141 -0.66 -8.50 -10.87
C SER A 141 -0.48 -8.09 -9.42
N ASN A 142 0.45 -7.19 -9.18
CA ASN A 142 0.64 -6.54 -7.88
C ASN A 142 0.29 -5.07 -7.99
N VAL A 143 -0.12 -4.52 -6.87
CA VAL A 143 -0.37 -3.09 -6.76
C VAL A 143 0.97 -2.36 -6.61
N VAL A 144 1.17 -1.32 -7.41
CA VAL A 144 2.24 -0.37 -7.19
C VAL A 144 1.67 0.79 -6.39
N VAL A 145 2.23 1.02 -5.21
CA VAL A 145 1.79 2.09 -4.30
C VAL A 145 2.70 3.30 -4.44
N SER A 146 2.17 4.48 -4.06
CA SER A 146 2.96 5.71 -4.08
C SER A 146 4.08 5.66 -3.06
N SER A 147 5.25 6.22 -3.40
CA SER A 147 6.36 6.40 -2.46
C SER A 147 6.04 7.45 -1.40
N GLU A 148 5.10 8.35 -1.69
CA GLU A 148 4.66 9.39 -0.76
C GLU A 148 3.36 8.96 -0.08
N THR A 149 3.17 9.44 1.15
CA THR A 149 1.93 9.21 1.88
C THR A 149 0.96 10.36 1.65
N THR A 150 -0.33 10.03 1.71
CA THR A 150 -1.43 10.99 1.69
C THR A 150 -2.14 10.91 3.03
N THR A 151 -2.44 12.05 3.62
CA THR A 151 -3.17 12.14 4.89
C THR A 151 -4.56 12.68 4.65
N PHE A 152 -5.56 12.03 5.19
CA PHE A 152 -6.95 12.46 5.09
C PHE A 152 -7.73 12.07 6.35
N PRO A 153 -8.84 12.80 6.66
CA PRO A 153 -9.64 12.47 7.82
C PRO A 153 -10.25 11.07 7.71
N PHE A 154 -10.30 10.35 8.82
CA PHE A 154 -10.97 9.05 8.87
C PHE A 154 -12.43 9.16 8.41
N SER A 155 -13.10 10.28 8.74
CA SER A 155 -14.49 10.54 8.33
C SER A 155 -14.70 10.65 6.82
N SER A 156 -13.62 10.84 6.04
CA SER A 156 -13.72 10.92 4.58
C SER A 156 -13.77 9.55 3.90
N ILE A 157 -13.51 8.48 4.63
CA ILE A 157 -13.53 7.12 4.06
C ILE A 157 -14.95 6.75 3.64
N THR A 158 -15.09 6.32 2.40
CA THR A 158 -16.37 5.90 1.82
C THR A 158 -16.47 4.40 1.63
N LYS A 159 -15.34 3.68 1.67
CA LYS A 159 -15.30 2.23 1.46
C LYS A 159 -14.04 1.65 2.10
N ILE A 160 -14.19 0.49 2.73
CA ILE A 160 -13.08 -0.37 3.19
C ILE A 160 -13.22 -1.72 2.49
N PHE A 161 -12.10 -2.25 2.00
CA PHE A 161 -12.14 -3.52 1.26
C PHE A 161 -10.85 -4.34 1.40
#